data_e9f028f59137d89abf191de60b5a7616
#
_entry.id   e9f028f59137d89abf191de60b5a7616
#
_cell.length_a   1.000
_cell.length_b   1.000
_cell.length_c   1.000
_cell.angle_alpha   90.00
_cell.angle_beta   90.00
_cell.angle_gamma   90.00
#
_symmetry.space_group_name_H-M   'P 1'
#
loop_
_entity.id
_entity.type
_entity.pdbx_description
1 polymer ?
#
loop_
_entity_poly.entity_id
_entity_poly.type
_entity_poly.pdbx_seq_one_letter_code
_entity_poly.pdbx_strand_id
1 'polypeptide(L)'
;HEWEFIETRRHWFTDKVLHKNESGVNVLNLIEGRSVIVESPIGQFSPFVVHYAETFIIPAAIKEYTIKPYGESEGMECGTIKAFVRHHA
;
A
#
# COMPACT_ATOMS: atom_id res chain seq x y z
N HIS A 1 0.05 28.72 -9.30
CA HIS A 1 -0.96 27.86 -8.72
C HIS A 1 -0.69 26.40 -9.07
N GLU A 2 -0.52 25.58 -8.07
CA GLU A 2 -0.28 24.15 -8.29
C GLU A 2 -1.58 23.42 -8.49
N TRP A 3 -1.52 22.45 -9.37
CA TRP A 3 -2.62 21.53 -9.57
C TRP A 3 -2.27 20.21 -8.91
N GLU A 4 -3.21 19.69 -8.15
CA GLU A 4 -3.06 18.41 -7.50
C GLU A 4 -4.11 17.46 -8.06
N PHE A 5 -3.65 16.28 -8.47
CA PHE A 5 -4.53 15.25 -8.98
C PHE A 5 -4.43 14.03 -8.08
N ILE A 6 -5.56 13.38 -7.89
CA ILE A 6 -5.58 12.10 -7.20
C ILE A 6 -5.49 11.02 -8.25
N GLU A 7 -4.46 10.20 -8.15
CA GLU A 7 -4.32 9.02 -8.98
C GLU A 7 -4.65 7.79 -8.17
N THR A 8 -5.24 6.80 -8.84
CA THR A 8 -5.47 5.50 -8.22
C THR A 8 -4.81 4.44 -9.07
N ARG A 9 -4.21 3.45 -8.41
CA ARG A 9 -3.59 2.31 -9.09
C ARG A 9 -3.98 1.04 -8.40
N ARG A 10 -4.20 0.01 -9.19
CA ARG A 10 -4.46 -1.32 -8.67
C ARG A 10 -3.20 -2.15 -8.79
N HIS A 11 -2.91 -2.91 -7.75
CA HIS A 11 -1.76 -3.80 -7.72
C HIS A 11 -2.23 -5.20 -7.38
N TRP A 12 -1.83 -6.16 -8.19
CA TRP A 12 -2.14 -7.57 -7.96
C TRP A 12 -0.83 -8.29 -7.67
N PHE A 13 -0.82 -9.10 -6.62
CA PHE A 13 0.42 -9.75 -6.21
C PHE A 13 0.14 -11.06 -5.50
N THR A 14 1.06 -12.03 -5.66
CA THR A 14 1.01 -13.31 -4.95
C THR A 14 2.16 -13.43 -3.97
N ASP A 15 3.08 -12.47 -4.01
CA ASP A 15 4.29 -12.45 -3.18
C ASP A 15 4.55 -11.02 -2.74
N LYS A 16 5.64 -10.81 -2.02
CA LYS A 16 6.00 -9.50 -1.50
C LYS A 16 6.25 -8.50 -2.64
N VAL A 17 5.65 -7.33 -2.53
CA VAL A 17 5.91 -6.22 -3.46
C VAL A 17 6.41 -5.01 -2.69
N LEU A 18 7.37 -4.32 -3.27
CA LEU A 18 7.89 -3.08 -2.72
C LEU A 18 7.16 -1.90 -3.34
N HIS A 19 6.67 -1.03 -2.48
CA HIS A 19 6.06 0.23 -2.90
C HIS A 19 6.97 1.38 -2.51
N LYS A 20 7.06 2.35 -3.41
CA LYS A 20 7.77 3.60 -3.12
C LYS A 20 6.77 4.72 -2.99
N ASN A 21 6.96 5.53 -1.97
CA ASN A 21 6.09 6.66 -1.70
C ASN A 21 6.83 7.94 -2.06
N GLU A 22 6.69 8.35 -3.30
CA GLU A 22 7.40 9.53 -3.80
C GLU A 22 6.56 10.81 -3.78
N SER A 23 5.26 10.67 -3.63
CA SER A 23 4.33 11.78 -3.81
C SER A 23 3.68 12.27 -2.52
N GLY A 24 4.03 11.73 -1.38
CA GLY A 24 3.42 12.14 -0.12
C GLY A 24 2.62 11.02 0.52
N VAL A 25 1.37 11.29 0.87
CA VAL A 25 0.53 10.31 1.56
C VAL A 25 -0.04 9.30 0.57
N ASN A 26 0.04 8.02 0.90
CA ASN A 26 -0.63 6.95 0.16
C ASN A 26 -1.79 6.43 1.00
N VAL A 27 -2.94 6.25 0.37
CA VAL A 27 -4.11 5.65 0.99
C VAL A 27 -4.40 4.36 0.24
N LEU A 28 -4.42 3.24 0.94
CA LEU A 28 -4.58 1.94 0.31
C LEU A 28 -5.77 1.19 0.90
N ASN A 29 -6.37 0.36 0.06
CA ASN A 29 -7.47 -0.49 0.47
C ASN A 29 -7.23 -1.90 -0.07
N LEU A 30 -7.42 -2.91 0.75
CA LEU A 30 -7.32 -4.31 0.32
C LEU A 30 -8.63 -4.71 -0.34
N ILE A 31 -8.59 -4.93 -1.65
CA ILE A 31 -9.78 -5.21 -2.45
C ILE A 31 -9.92 -6.68 -2.85
N GLU A 32 -8.86 -7.46 -2.70
CA GLU A 32 -8.89 -8.89 -2.99
C GLU A 32 -7.97 -9.60 -2.01
N GLY A 33 -8.38 -10.77 -1.54
CA GLY A 33 -7.63 -11.54 -0.54
C GLY A 33 -8.20 -11.31 0.85
N ARG A 34 -7.72 -12.08 1.82
CA ARG A 34 -8.20 -12.01 3.20
C ARG A 34 -7.36 -11.10 4.07
N SER A 35 -6.05 -11.25 3.98
CA SER A 35 -5.14 -10.47 4.83
C SER A 35 -3.83 -10.25 4.12
N VAL A 36 -3.23 -9.10 4.35
CA VAL A 36 -1.87 -8.81 3.92
C VAL A 36 -1.12 -8.21 5.11
N ILE A 37 0.20 -8.32 5.09
CA ILE A 37 1.03 -7.67 6.10
C ILE A 37 1.85 -6.58 5.44
N VAL A 38 1.87 -5.42 6.09
CA VAL A 38 2.61 -4.25 5.63
C VAL A 38 3.83 -4.09 6.51
N GLU A 39 4.99 -4.01 5.90
CA GLU A 39 6.26 -3.97 6.62
C GLU A 39 7.15 -2.85 6.11
N SER A 40 8.03 -2.38 6.99
CA SER A 40 9.05 -1.41 6.62
C SER A 40 10.36 -2.15 6.36
N PRO A 41 10.97 -2.02 5.16
CA PRO A 41 12.25 -2.67 4.88
C PRO A 41 13.38 -2.19 5.79
N ILE A 42 13.26 -1.00 6.35
CA ILE A 42 14.30 -0.42 7.20
C ILE A 42 13.83 -0.18 8.62
N GLY A 43 12.69 -0.76 9.00
CA GLY A 43 12.22 -0.70 10.38
C GLY A 43 11.67 0.63 10.84
N GLN A 44 11.11 1.43 9.94
CA GLN A 44 10.54 2.73 10.31
C GLN A 44 9.23 2.61 11.10
N PHE A 45 8.56 1.49 10.96
CA PHE A 45 7.34 1.21 11.71
C PHE A 45 7.23 -0.29 11.96
N SER A 46 6.42 -0.66 12.93
CA SER A 46 6.16 -2.07 13.22
C SER A 46 5.23 -2.65 12.16
N PRO A 47 5.45 -3.90 11.75
CA PRO A 47 4.55 -4.55 10.79
C PRO A 47 3.11 -4.54 11.30
N PHE A 48 2.17 -4.41 10.37
CA PHE A 48 0.76 -4.48 10.73
C PHE A 48 -0.01 -5.25 9.67
N VAL A 49 -1.08 -5.89 10.11
CA VAL A 49 -1.92 -6.72 9.26
C VAL A 49 -3.15 -5.94 8.85
N VAL A 50 -3.48 -6.02 7.56
CA VAL A 50 -4.66 -5.39 6.99
C VAL A 50 -5.58 -6.49 6.49
N HIS A 51 -6.86 -6.38 6.81
CA HIS A 51 -7.87 -7.35 6.39
C HIS A 51 -8.66 -6.83 5.21
N TYR A 52 -9.40 -7.73 4.57
CA TYR A 52 -10.22 -7.39 3.41
C TYR A 52 -11.10 -6.17 3.69
N ALA A 53 -11.14 -5.27 2.73
CA ALA A 53 -11.92 -4.04 2.73
C ALA A 53 -11.43 -2.97 3.73
N GLU A 54 -10.37 -3.26 4.49
CA GLU A 54 -9.80 -2.24 5.38
C GLU A 54 -8.96 -1.26 4.61
N THR A 55 -8.96 -0.01 5.07
CA THR A 55 -8.16 1.06 4.51
C THR A 55 -7.02 1.36 5.44
N PHE A 56 -5.83 1.58 4.89
CA PHE A 56 -4.69 2.01 5.67
C PHE A 56 -3.96 3.16 4.98
N ILE A 57 -3.28 3.96 5.77
CA ILE A 57 -2.62 5.17 5.30
C ILE A 57 -1.12 5.05 5.56
N ILE A 58 -0.34 5.36 4.53
CA ILE A 58 1.12 5.44 4.66
C ILE A 58 1.48 6.93 4.64
N PRO A 59 2.02 7.46 5.75
CA PRO A 59 2.40 8.87 5.83
C PRO A 59 3.53 9.23 4.87
N ALA A 60 3.62 10.49 4.53
CA ALA A 60 4.63 10.98 3.60
C ALA A 60 6.07 10.72 4.06
N ALA A 61 6.30 10.61 5.36
CA ALA A 61 7.62 10.34 5.91
C ALA A 61 8.12 8.93 5.61
N ILE A 62 7.21 8.01 5.30
CA ILE A 62 7.56 6.64 4.96
C ILE A 62 7.77 6.56 3.45
N LYS A 63 9.01 6.37 3.02
CA LYS A 63 9.36 6.41 1.60
C LYS A 63 9.26 5.05 0.93
N GLU A 64 9.35 3.98 1.69
CA GLU A 64 9.26 2.62 1.16
C GLU A 64 8.52 1.74 2.14
N TYR A 65 7.74 0.82 1.60
CA TYR A 65 7.06 -0.20 2.40
C TYR A 65 6.79 -1.41 1.52
N THR A 66 6.62 -2.56 2.15
CA THR A 66 6.30 -3.79 1.42
C THR A 66 4.95 -4.31 1.86
N ILE A 67 4.28 -4.98 0.93
CA ILE A 67 3.00 -5.63 1.18
C ILE A 67 3.12 -7.05 0.66
N LYS A 68 2.69 -8.02 1.45
CA LYS A 68 2.65 -9.41 0.99
C LYS A 68 1.41 -10.11 1.55
N PRO A 69 0.93 -11.15 0.87
CA PRO A 69 -0.15 -11.97 1.41
C PRO A 69 0.23 -12.55 2.77
N TYR A 70 -0.73 -12.63 3.68
CA TYR A 70 -0.48 -13.05 5.04
C TYR A 70 -1.56 -14.01 5.52
N GLY A 71 -1.19 -14.94 6.39
CA GLY A 71 -2.13 -15.86 6.99
C GLY A 71 -2.85 -16.69 5.95
N GLU A 72 -4.16 -16.61 5.92
CA GLU A 72 -4.99 -17.39 5.00
C GLU A 72 -4.75 -17.02 3.53
N SER A 73 -4.14 -15.87 3.26
CA SER A 73 -3.87 -15.43 1.89
C SER A 73 -2.50 -15.82 1.38
N GLU A 74 -1.68 -16.47 2.19
CA GLU A 74 -0.36 -16.91 1.73
C GLU A 74 -0.50 -17.85 0.53
N GLY A 75 0.26 -17.54 -0.52
CA GLY A 75 0.21 -18.30 -1.76
C GLY A 75 -0.97 -17.96 -2.67
N MET A 76 -1.81 -17.03 -2.26
CA MET A 76 -2.96 -16.59 -3.05
C MET A 76 -2.73 -15.20 -3.59
N GLU A 77 -3.41 -14.89 -4.70
CA GLU A 77 -3.35 -13.54 -5.24
C GLU A 77 -4.15 -12.58 -4.39
N CYS A 78 -3.54 -11.45 -4.06
CA CYS A 78 -4.18 -10.36 -3.37
C CYS A 78 -4.18 -9.12 -4.25
N GLY A 79 -5.08 -8.19 -3.97
CA GLY A 79 -5.16 -6.96 -4.73
C GLY A 79 -5.36 -5.76 -3.83
N THR A 80 -4.68 -4.67 -4.15
CA THR A 80 -4.86 -3.41 -3.44
C THR A 80 -5.14 -2.30 -4.43
N ILE A 81 -5.91 -1.30 -3.98
CA ILE A 81 -6.03 -0.02 -4.67
C ILE A 81 -5.24 0.99 -3.85
N LYS A 82 -4.38 1.73 -4.52
CA LYS A 82 -3.60 2.79 -3.90
C LYS A 82 -4.03 4.13 -4.50
N ALA A 83 -4.39 5.07 -3.64
CA ALA A 83 -4.69 6.45 -4.02
C ALA A 83 -3.57 7.35 -3.52
N PHE A 84 -3.13 8.26 -4.34
CA PHE A 84 -2.10 9.21 -3.96
C PHE A 84 -2.28 10.51 -4.72
N VAL A 85 -1.74 11.58 -4.17
CA VAL A 85 -1.83 12.91 -4.78
C VAL A 85 -0.65 13.08 -5.73
N ARG A 86 -0.96 13.56 -6.92
CA ARG A 86 0.04 13.85 -7.93
C ARG A 86 0.12 15.36 -8.09
N HIS A 87 1.32 15.90 -7.95
CA HIS A 87 1.54 17.33 -8.07
C HIS A 87 1.99 17.70 -9.47
N HIS A 88 1.44 18.79 -9.94
CA HIS A 88 1.90 19.45 -11.16
C HIS A 88 2.36 20.85 -10.81
N ALA A 89 3.57 21.14 -11.15
CA ALA A 89 4.13 22.47 -10.93
C ALA A 89 4.16 23.27 -12.22
#